data_ea52f80f421a1627f90c4acf7630328c
#
_entry.id   ea52f80f421a1627f90c4acf7630328c
#
_cell.length_a   1.000
_cell.length_b   1.000
_cell.length_c   1.000
_cell.angle_alpha   90.00
_cell.angle_beta   90.00
_cell.angle_gamma   90.00
#
_symmetry.space_group_name_H-M   'P 1'
#
loop_
_entity.id
_entity.type
_entity.pdbx_description
1 polymer ?
#
loop_
_entity_poly.entity_id
_entity_poly.type
_entity_poly.pdbx_seq_one_letter_code
_entity_poly.pdbx_strand_id
1 'polypeptide(L)'
;MRLTDINLREKEFHNKLQSRSKGRFENIFYRALYNMYEDFNTYTFKKANNKIVLDYGCGTGNISRKFAASNPLKLFGIDISEVSINKAIENAKNSNLQIDYSIDNCEETKFEAEKFNLVFGSGILHHLNLVKSVSEINRILKNNGEMVFLEPLGTNPLIN
;
A
#
# COMPACT_ATOMS: atom_id res chain seq x y z
N MET A 1 0.91 -19.61 -2.27
CA MET A 1 0.29 -18.45 -2.95
C MET A 1 0.18 -18.76 -4.44
N ARG A 2 -1.04 -18.85 -4.98
CA ARG A 2 -1.28 -19.11 -6.40
C ARG A 2 -1.51 -17.77 -7.11
N LEU A 3 -0.52 -17.32 -7.89
CA LEU A 3 -0.60 -16.06 -8.64
C LEU A 3 -1.33 -16.27 -9.96
N THR A 4 -2.19 -15.32 -10.34
CA THR A 4 -2.78 -15.26 -11.68
C THR A 4 -1.78 -14.67 -12.67
N ASP A 5 -2.04 -14.79 -13.97
CA ASP A 5 -1.20 -14.17 -15.02
C ASP A 5 -1.14 -12.64 -14.88
N ILE A 6 -2.24 -12.03 -14.41
CA ILE A 6 -2.29 -10.59 -14.13
C ILE A 6 -1.33 -10.25 -12.99
N ASN A 7 -1.41 -10.99 -11.87
CA ASN A 7 -0.52 -10.77 -10.74
C ASN A 7 0.96 -10.93 -11.11
N LEU A 8 1.28 -11.89 -12.00
CA LEU A 8 2.65 -12.10 -12.47
C LEU A 8 3.16 -10.92 -13.32
N ARG A 9 2.33 -10.41 -14.24
CA ARG A 9 2.67 -9.23 -15.05
C ARG A 9 2.88 -7.99 -14.21
N GLU A 10 2.00 -7.75 -13.23
CA GLU A 10 2.12 -6.63 -12.29
C GLU A 10 3.41 -6.73 -11.45
N LYS A 11 3.71 -7.93 -10.93
CA LYS A 11 4.97 -8.18 -10.23
C LYS A 11 6.19 -7.85 -11.09
N GLU A 12 6.24 -8.31 -12.34
CA GLU A 12 7.35 -8.02 -13.25
C GLU A 12 7.45 -6.54 -13.59
N PHE A 13 6.31 -5.88 -13.84
CA PHE A 13 6.25 -4.45 -14.13
C PHE A 13 6.82 -3.63 -12.97
N HIS A 14 6.36 -3.89 -11.75
CA HIS A 14 6.82 -3.18 -10.56
C HIS A 14 8.29 -3.46 -10.24
N ASN A 15 8.78 -4.69 -10.43
CA ASN A 15 10.20 -5.00 -10.28
C ASN A 15 11.07 -4.20 -11.27
N LYS A 16 10.65 -4.10 -12.54
CA LYS A 16 11.33 -3.30 -13.56
C LYS A 16 11.28 -1.80 -13.27
N LEU A 17 10.14 -1.31 -12.75
CA LEU A 17 9.96 0.10 -12.41
C LEU A 17 10.89 0.53 -11.28
N GLN A 18 11.02 -0.30 -10.24
CA GLN A 18 11.88 -0.02 -9.08
C GLN A 18 13.37 -0.14 -9.38
N SER A 19 13.76 -0.87 -10.44
CA SER A 19 15.16 -0.92 -10.89
C SER A 19 15.61 0.34 -11.67
N ARG A 20 14.68 1.22 -12.08
CA ARG A 20 14.96 2.47 -12.79
C ARG A 20 15.08 3.62 -11.78
N SER A 21 16.18 4.38 -11.83
CA SER A 21 16.60 5.37 -10.83
C SER A 21 15.82 6.71 -10.83
N LYS A 22 14.77 6.89 -11.61
CA LYS A 22 13.98 8.15 -11.62
C LYS A 22 12.70 7.99 -10.83
N GLY A 23 12.62 8.69 -9.67
CA GLY A 23 11.45 8.68 -8.79
C GLY A 23 10.22 9.33 -9.43
N ARG A 24 9.02 8.85 -9.06
CA ARG A 24 7.72 9.40 -9.48
C ARG A 24 7.57 10.91 -9.16
N PHE A 25 8.27 11.42 -8.14
CA PHE A 25 8.16 12.81 -7.71
C PHE A 25 8.76 13.86 -8.66
N GLU A 26 9.54 13.44 -9.65
CA GLU A 26 10.06 14.35 -10.69
C GLU A 26 9.02 14.66 -11.78
N ASN A 27 7.91 13.91 -11.82
CA ASN A 27 6.84 14.14 -12.78
C ASN A 27 5.95 15.31 -12.30
N ILE A 28 5.79 16.34 -13.15
CA ILE A 28 4.96 17.51 -12.88
C ILE A 28 3.51 17.15 -12.51
N PHE A 29 3.00 16.03 -13.02
CA PHE A 29 1.68 15.50 -12.74
C PHE A 29 1.52 15.11 -11.25
N TYR A 30 2.49 14.38 -10.67
CA TYR A 30 2.46 14.02 -9.25
C TYR A 30 2.62 15.25 -8.34
N ARG A 31 3.34 16.28 -8.79
CA ARG A 31 3.43 17.56 -8.06
C ARG A 31 2.09 18.29 -8.02
N ALA A 32 1.32 18.25 -9.12
CA ALA A 32 -0.02 18.84 -9.17
C ALA A 32 -1.01 18.14 -8.22
N LEU A 33 -0.80 16.84 -7.95
CA LEU A 33 -1.63 16.04 -7.04
C LEU A 33 -1.16 16.08 -5.58
N TYR A 34 -0.12 16.84 -5.27
CA TYR A 34 0.52 16.84 -3.94
C TYR A 34 -0.48 17.08 -2.80
N ASN A 35 -1.34 18.08 -2.93
CA ASN A 35 -2.33 18.40 -1.88
C ASN A 35 -3.28 17.22 -1.62
N MET A 36 -3.73 16.53 -2.67
CA MET A 36 -4.60 15.37 -2.54
C MET A 36 -3.91 14.22 -1.78
N TYR A 37 -2.61 14.00 -2.04
CA TYR A 37 -1.84 13.00 -1.29
C TYR A 37 -1.63 13.41 0.17
N GLU A 38 -1.40 14.69 0.45
CA GLU A 38 -1.26 15.17 1.83
C GLU A 38 -2.58 15.11 2.60
N ASP A 39 -3.71 15.40 1.97
CA ASP A 39 -5.05 15.26 2.57
C ASP A 39 -5.34 13.78 2.89
N PHE A 40 -5.08 12.87 1.95
CA PHE A 40 -5.19 11.43 2.17
C PHE A 40 -4.32 10.97 3.34
N ASN A 41 -3.04 11.36 3.35
CA ASN A 41 -2.12 11.01 4.41
C ASN A 41 -2.61 11.55 5.77
N THR A 42 -2.97 12.83 5.82
CA THR A 42 -3.43 13.48 7.06
C THR A 42 -4.69 12.82 7.61
N TYR A 43 -5.67 12.52 6.74
CA TYR A 43 -6.89 11.82 7.13
C TYR A 43 -6.59 10.44 7.69
N THR A 44 -5.77 9.67 6.96
CA THR A 44 -5.46 8.28 7.29
C THR A 44 -4.61 8.20 8.56
N PHE A 45 -3.62 9.09 8.73
CA PHE A 45 -2.73 9.11 9.90
C PHE A 45 -3.48 9.41 11.21
N LYS A 46 -4.47 10.30 11.18
CA LYS A 46 -5.31 10.58 12.36
C LYS A 46 -6.03 9.35 12.89
N LYS A 47 -6.28 8.35 12.05
CA LYS A 47 -7.00 7.13 12.39
C LYS A 47 -6.10 6.01 12.92
N ALA A 48 -4.78 6.17 12.88
CA ALA A 48 -3.82 5.11 13.14
C ALA A 48 -3.44 4.91 14.60
N ASN A 49 -3.55 5.95 15.41
CA ASN A 49 -3.04 5.94 16.77
C ASN A 49 -3.56 4.73 17.58
N ASN A 50 -2.63 3.96 18.13
CA ASN A 50 -2.90 2.76 18.93
C ASN A 50 -3.73 1.67 18.18
N LYS A 51 -3.60 1.59 16.86
CA LYS A 51 -4.29 0.61 16.01
C LYS A 51 -3.32 -0.34 15.32
N ILE A 52 -3.81 -1.52 14.94
CA ILE A 52 -3.12 -2.45 14.05
C ILE A 52 -3.50 -2.06 12.62
N VAL A 53 -2.50 -1.70 11.83
CA VAL A 53 -2.66 -1.04 10.52
C VAL A 53 -1.95 -1.81 9.43
N LEU A 54 -2.54 -1.86 8.24
CA LEU A 54 -1.96 -2.45 7.04
C LEU A 54 -1.86 -1.41 5.92
N ASP A 55 -0.65 -1.26 5.38
CA ASP A 55 -0.37 -0.60 4.10
C ASP A 55 -0.48 -1.66 2.98
N TYR A 56 -1.55 -1.57 2.19
CA TYR A 56 -1.95 -2.55 1.19
C TYR A 56 -1.43 -2.15 -0.19
N GLY A 57 -0.42 -2.87 -0.69
CA GLY A 57 0.36 -2.47 -1.86
C GLY A 57 1.39 -1.38 -1.50
N CYS A 58 2.18 -1.63 -0.46
CA CYS A 58 3.05 -0.62 0.16
C CYS A 58 4.22 -0.15 -0.72
N GLY A 59 4.51 -0.84 -1.83
CA GLY A 59 5.67 -0.57 -2.67
C GLY A 59 6.97 -0.53 -1.86
N THR A 60 7.75 0.54 -1.98
CA THR A 60 9.02 0.73 -1.25
C THR A 60 8.85 1.33 0.15
N GLY A 61 7.63 1.30 0.70
CA GLY A 61 7.33 1.71 2.07
C GLY A 61 7.34 3.22 2.31
N ASN A 62 7.17 4.04 1.28
CA ASN A 62 7.24 5.49 1.43
C ASN A 62 6.11 6.07 2.30
N ILE A 63 4.89 5.56 2.15
CA ILE A 63 3.74 5.99 2.95
C ILE A 63 3.83 5.34 4.33
N SER A 64 4.10 4.04 4.42
CA SER A 64 4.24 3.32 5.69
C SER A 64 5.23 4.01 6.63
N ARG A 65 6.40 4.47 6.12
CA ARG A 65 7.40 5.15 6.96
C ARG A 65 6.91 6.49 7.49
N LYS A 66 6.16 7.27 6.70
CA LYS A 66 5.50 8.49 7.17
C LYS A 66 4.43 8.15 8.21
N PHE A 67 3.71 7.05 7.97
CA PHE A 67 2.65 6.57 8.84
C PHE A 67 3.13 6.12 10.22
N ALA A 68 4.35 5.61 10.33
CA ALA A 68 4.96 5.21 11.59
C ALA A 68 4.98 6.35 12.64
N ALA A 69 5.06 7.61 12.19
CA ALA A 69 4.98 8.78 13.06
C ALA A 69 3.62 8.98 13.73
N SER A 70 2.56 8.30 13.27
CA SER A 70 1.21 8.36 13.86
C SER A 70 1.04 7.43 15.06
N ASN A 71 2.12 6.81 15.53
CA ASN A 71 2.15 5.92 16.67
C ASN A 71 1.13 4.76 16.60
N PRO A 72 1.12 3.96 15.50
CA PRO A 72 0.30 2.76 15.44
C PRO A 72 0.77 1.74 16.48
N LEU A 73 -0.14 0.89 16.97
CA LEU A 73 0.21 -0.23 17.83
C LEU A 73 1.10 -1.24 17.07
N LYS A 74 0.75 -1.51 15.81
CA LYS A 74 1.55 -2.27 14.83
C LYS A 74 1.27 -1.77 13.42
N LEU A 75 2.31 -1.74 12.60
CA LEU A 75 2.21 -1.38 11.19
C LEU A 75 2.77 -2.51 10.32
N PHE A 76 1.95 -2.96 9.40
CA PHE A 76 2.29 -3.96 8.39
C PHE A 76 2.29 -3.32 7.00
N GLY A 77 3.11 -3.85 6.10
CA GLY A 77 3.09 -3.50 4.69
C GLY A 77 3.21 -4.73 3.81
N ILE A 78 2.38 -4.85 2.80
CA ILE A 78 2.46 -5.94 1.82
C ILE A 78 2.56 -5.40 0.39
N ASP A 79 3.32 -6.11 -0.42
CA ASP A 79 3.42 -5.88 -1.86
C ASP A 79 3.78 -7.19 -2.56
N ILE A 80 3.39 -7.35 -3.81
CA ILE A 80 3.70 -8.55 -4.59
C ILE A 80 5.14 -8.55 -5.12
N SER A 81 5.77 -7.36 -5.19
CA SER A 81 7.12 -7.15 -5.69
C SER A 81 8.15 -7.40 -4.60
N GLU A 82 8.94 -8.46 -4.76
CA GLU A 82 10.07 -8.76 -3.88
C GLU A 82 11.10 -7.61 -3.83
N VAL A 83 11.36 -6.97 -4.98
CA VAL A 83 12.28 -5.83 -5.07
C VAL A 83 11.77 -4.65 -4.25
N SER A 84 10.46 -4.38 -4.31
CA SER A 84 9.84 -3.32 -3.52
C SER A 84 9.92 -3.61 -2.02
N ILE A 85 9.60 -4.82 -1.60
CA ILE A 85 9.63 -5.23 -0.19
C ILE A 85 11.06 -5.17 0.38
N ASN A 86 12.06 -5.68 -0.34
CA ASN A 86 13.44 -5.60 0.11
C ASN A 86 13.89 -4.15 0.32
N LYS A 87 13.49 -3.26 -0.58
CA LYS A 87 13.78 -1.83 -0.47
C LYS A 87 12.99 -1.16 0.67
N ALA A 88 11.75 -1.58 0.92
CA ALA A 88 10.94 -1.10 2.04
C ALA A 88 11.59 -1.45 3.39
N ILE A 89 12.06 -2.69 3.53
CA ILE A 89 12.78 -3.18 4.73
C ILE A 89 14.06 -2.37 4.94
N GLU A 90 14.88 -2.19 3.89
CA GLU A 90 16.10 -1.38 3.96
C GLU A 90 15.80 0.05 4.38
N ASN A 91 14.81 0.69 3.76
CA ASN A 91 14.42 2.05 4.06
C ASN A 91 13.91 2.21 5.50
N ALA A 92 13.13 1.26 6.01
CA ALA A 92 12.66 1.27 7.40
C ALA A 92 13.83 1.13 8.39
N LYS A 93 14.74 0.19 8.13
CA LYS A 93 15.97 0.01 8.92
C LYS A 93 16.81 1.28 8.98
N ASN A 94 17.04 1.93 7.84
CA ASN A 94 17.81 3.18 7.76
C ASN A 94 17.13 4.34 8.50
N SER A 95 15.82 4.27 8.68
CA SER A 95 15.03 5.26 9.43
C SER A 95 14.76 4.84 10.87
N ASN A 96 15.32 3.71 11.33
CA ASN A 96 15.12 3.13 12.66
C ASN A 96 13.62 2.92 13.02
N LEU A 97 12.83 2.47 12.05
CA LEU A 97 11.39 2.23 12.16
C LEU A 97 11.10 0.72 12.20
N GLN A 98 10.15 0.33 13.06
CA GLN A 98 9.65 -1.05 13.15
C GLN A 98 8.36 -1.17 12.33
N ILE A 99 8.49 -1.76 11.14
CA ILE A 99 7.37 -2.01 10.22
C ILE A 99 7.51 -3.44 9.70
N ASP A 100 6.47 -4.24 9.82
CA ASP A 100 6.45 -5.64 9.40
C ASP A 100 6.12 -5.74 7.89
N TYR A 101 7.14 -5.75 7.03
CA TYR A 101 6.96 -5.91 5.59
C TYR A 101 7.00 -7.37 5.15
N SER A 102 6.11 -7.75 4.24
CA SER A 102 6.11 -9.08 3.63
C SER A 102 5.65 -9.09 2.18
N ILE A 103 6.19 -10.06 1.41
CA ILE A 103 5.71 -10.34 0.06
C ILE A 103 4.40 -11.09 0.18
N ASP A 104 3.32 -10.50 -0.32
CA ASP A 104 1.99 -11.13 -0.29
C ASP A 104 1.12 -10.68 -1.47
N ASN A 105 0.06 -11.45 -1.75
CA ASN A 105 -0.93 -11.13 -2.76
C ASN A 105 -2.12 -10.42 -2.12
N CYS A 106 -2.36 -9.19 -2.54
CA CYS A 106 -3.49 -8.39 -2.07
C CYS A 106 -4.87 -9.02 -2.34
N GLU A 107 -5.00 -9.92 -3.32
CA GLU A 107 -6.28 -10.62 -3.61
C GLU A 107 -6.53 -11.84 -2.70
N GLU A 108 -5.51 -12.33 -2.00
CA GLU A 108 -5.56 -13.50 -1.13
C GLU A 108 -4.38 -13.47 -0.17
N THR A 109 -4.53 -12.72 0.93
CA THR A 109 -3.45 -12.54 1.90
C THR A 109 -3.34 -13.71 2.88
N LYS A 110 -2.17 -13.85 3.49
CA LYS A 110 -1.92 -14.87 4.53
C LYS A 110 -2.38 -14.42 5.92
N PHE A 111 -2.95 -13.24 6.04
CA PHE A 111 -3.40 -12.74 7.32
C PHE A 111 -4.66 -13.46 7.81
N GLU A 112 -4.76 -13.57 9.12
CA GLU A 112 -5.97 -14.05 9.78
C GLU A 112 -7.14 -13.07 9.57
N ALA A 113 -8.37 -13.58 9.64
CA ALA A 113 -9.56 -12.74 9.63
C ALA A 113 -9.57 -11.78 10.83
N GLU A 114 -10.23 -10.64 10.68
CA GLU A 114 -10.43 -9.66 11.76
C GLU A 114 -9.15 -9.18 12.46
N LYS A 115 -8.05 -9.07 11.71
CA LYS A 115 -6.74 -8.67 12.26
C LYS A 115 -6.57 -7.15 12.36
N PHE A 116 -7.00 -6.42 11.34
CA PHE A 116 -6.67 -5.00 11.19
C PHE A 116 -7.78 -4.06 11.64
N ASN A 117 -7.39 -2.96 12.28
CA ASN A 117 -8.29 -1.87 12.59
C ASN A 117 -8.40 -0.88 11.43
N LEU A 118 -7.35 -0.78 10.62
CA LEU A 118 -7.26 0.10 9.46
C LEU A 118 -6.48 -0.58 8.34
N VAL A 119 -7.04 -0.60 7.15
CA VAL A 119 -6.36 -0.98 5.91
C VAL A 119 -6.34 0.24 5.00
N PHE A 120 -5.18 0.65 4.55
CA PHE A 120 -5.06 1.77 3.61
C PHE A 120 -4.19 1.40 2.41
N GLY A 121 -4.35 2.11 1.32
CA GLY A 121 -3.53 1.94 0.13
C GLY A 121 -3.64 3.14 -0.81
N SER A 122 -2.66 3.29 -1.69
CA SER A 122 -2.66 4.36 -2.69
C SER A 122 -2.19 3.84 -4.03
N GLY A 123 -3.06 3.94 -5.05
CA GLY A 123 -2.77 3.52 -6.41
C GLY A 123 -2.53 2.02 -6.53
N ILE A 124 -3.31 1.19 -5.87
CA ILE A 124 -3.19 -0.27 -5.87
C ILE A 124 -4.44 -0.98 -6.39
N LEU A 125 -5.64 -0.53 -6.06
CA LEU A 125 -6.86 -1.28 -6.38
C LEU A 125 -7.10 -1.41 -7.88
N HIS A 126 -6.69 -0.43 -8.68
CA HIS A 126 -6.81 -0.48 -10.13
C HIS A 126 -5.91 -1.52 -10.83
N HIS A 127 -4.94 -2.09 -10.11
CA HIS A 127 -4.09 -3.20 -10.56
C HIS A 127 -4.64 -4.58 -10.17
N LEU A 128 -5.72 -4.65 -9.41
CA LEU A 128 -6.24 -5.86 -8.79
C LEU A 128 -7.62 -6.24 -9.32
N ASN A 129 -8.00 -7.50 -9.11
CA ASN A 129 -9.41 -7.87 -9.20
C ASN A 129 -10.17 -7.24 -8.02
N LEU A 130 -10.94 -6.19 -8.30
CA LEU A 130 -11.60 -5.38 -7.27
C LEU A 130 -12.52 -6.20 -6.37
N VAL A 131 -13.26 -7.16 -6.93
CA VAL A 131 -14.18 -8.01 -6.15
C VAL A 131 -13.42 -8.86 -5.15
N LYS A 132 -12.34 -9.50 -5.59
CA LYS A 132 -11.49 -10.30 -4.71
C LYS A 132 -10.81 -9.46 -3.63
N SER A 133 -10.25 -8.32 -4.04
CA SER A 133 -9.52 -7.44 -3.12
C SER A 133 -10.44 -6.85 -2.05
N VAL A 134 -11.64 -6.39 -2.41
CA VAL A 134 -12.60 -5.86 -1.44
C VAL A 134 -13.10 -6.97 -0.51
N SER A 135 -13.35 -8.18 -1.04
CA SER A 135 -13.71 -9.34 -0.20
C SER A 135 -12.60 -9.69 0.79
N GLU A 136 -11.34 -9.67 0.33
CA GLU A 136 -10.18 -9.96 1.18
C GLU A 136 -9.97 -8.86 2.24
N ILE A 137 -10.07 -7.59 1.86
CA ILE A 137 -10.01 -6.47 2.81
C ILE A 137 -11.10 -6.62 3.88
N ASN A 138 -12.33 -6.94 3.48
CA ASN A 138 -13.42 -7.16 4.43
C ASN A 138 -13.15 -8.34 5.38
N ARG A 139 -12.52 -9.40 4.89
CA ARG A 139 -12.16 -10.58 5.70
C ARG A 139 -11.12 -10.24 6.78
N ILE A 140 -10.09 -9.46 6.42
CA ILE A 140 -8.98 -9.14 7.33
C ILE A 140 -9.25 -7.94 8.24
N LEU A 141 -10.26 -7.13 7.94
CA LEU A 141 -10.71 -6.05 8.80
C LEU A 141 -11.48 -6.59 10.01
N LYS A 142 -11.22 -6.01 11.17
CA LYS A 142 -12.04 -6.23 12.37
C LYS A 142 -13.45 -5.67 12.18
N ASN A 143 -14.39 -6.15 13.00
CA ASN A 143 -15.66 -5.46 13.18
C ASN A 143 -15.41 -3.99 13.54
N ASN A 144 -16.02 -3.05 12.82
CA ASN A 144 -15.76 -1.61 12.90
C ASN A 144 -14.34 -1.17 12.45
N GLY A 145 -13.60 -2.03 11.72
CA GLY A 145 -12.40 -1.64 11.00
C GLY A 145 -12.73 -0.73 9.81
N GLU A 146 -11.77 0.07 9.41
CA GLU A 146 -11.93 1.04 8.31
C GLU A 146 -10.96 0.73 7.17
N MET A 147 -11.40 0.99 5.94
CA MET A 147 -10.52 1.01 4.78
C MET A 147 -10.48 2.41 4.16
N VAL A 148 -9.28 2.87 3.75
CA VAL A 148 -9.08 4.18 3.14
C VAL A 148 -8.14 4.03 1.94
N PHE A 149 -8.65 4.32 0.74
CA PHE A 149 -7.88 4.18 -0.49
C PHE A 149 -7.88 5.47 -1.30
N LEU A 150 -6.74 5.77 -1.90
CA LEU A 150 -6.57 6.84 -2.88
C LEU A 150 -6.27 6.21 -4.24
N GLU A 151 -7.22 6.33 -5.18
CA GLU A 151 -7.12 5.71 -6.49
C GLU A 151 -7.28 6.73 -7.62
N PRO A 152 -6.60 6.57 -8.76
CA PRO A 152 -6.89 7.36 -9.94
C PRO A 152 -8.30 7.02 -10.45
N LEU A 153 -9.04 8.05 -10.86
CA LEU A 153 -10.32 7.82 -11.54
C LEU A 153 -10.07 7.20 -12.91
N GLY A 154 -10.61 5.99 -13.14
CA GLY A 154 -10.45 5.25 -14.40
C GLY A 154 -11.02 5.95 -15.64
N THR A 155 -11.85 6.97 -15.45
CA THR A 155 -12.42 7.81 -16.51
C THR A 155 -11.65 9.11 -16.76
N ASN A 156 -10.51 9.31 -16.08
CA ASN A 156 -9.74 10.52 -16.25
C ASN A 156 -8.94 10.46 -17.56
N PRO A 157 -9.25 11.32 -18.58
CA PRO A 157 -8.61 11.27 -19.89
C PRO A 157 -7.11 11.65 -19.87
N LEU A 158 -6.61 12.17 -18.74
CA LEU A 158 -5.18 12.51 -18.58
C LEU A 158 -4.35 11.32 -18.05
N ILE A 159 -5.00 10.22 -17.66
CA ILE A 159 -4.35 9.06 -17.03
C ILE A 159 -4.52 7.80 -17.90
N ASN A 160 -5.51 7.76 -18.79
CA ASN A 160 -5.78 6.68 -19.73
C ASN A 160 -5.15 6.93 -21.10
#